data_5e86e874111ee2099e82ab748ad19d8a
#
_entry.id   5e86e874111ee2099e82ab748ad19d8a
#
_cell.length_a   1.000
_cell.length_b   1.000
_cell.length_c   1.000
_cell.angle_alpha   90.00
_cell.angle_beta   90.00
_cell.angle_gamma   90.00
#
_symmetry.space_group_name_H-M   'P 1'
#
loop_
_entity.id
_entity.type
_entity.pdbx_description
1 polymer ?
#
loop_
_entity_poly.entity_id
_entity_poly.type
_entity_poly.pdbx_seq_one_letter_code
_entity_poly.pdbx_strand_id
1 'polypeptide(L)'
;LKECMKRHSDKDVVLIDTMGRCHRDHSYSAQLSKVFEGLGEMETHLVLSVVSNEKQFMESYKQFSPLGINRVLFTKIDEGLNFGSMVNFSLRTRLPLSYLTTGQRVPEDIEVAVQDRVIRLIFN
;
A
#
# COMPACT_ATOMS: atom_id res chain seq x y z
N LEU A 1 6.60 10.97 16.57
CA LEU A 1 7.18 10.55 15.30
C LEU A 1 8.35 11.47 14.89
N LYS A 2 8.21 12.81 14.90
CA LYS A 2 9.29 13.76 14.54
C LYS A 2 10.57 13.54 15.37
N GLU A 3 10.46 13.26 16.66
CA GLU A 3 11.61 12.98 17.52
C GLU A 3 12.24 11.62 17.15
N CYS A 4 11.44 10.61 16.83
CA CYS A 4 11.92 9.32 16.33
C CYS A 4 12.69 9.49 15.03
N MET A 5 12.18 10.26 14.08
CA MET A 5 12.88 10.55 12.82
C MET A 5 14.22 11.25 13.04
N LYS A 6 14.28 12.20 13.99
CA LYS A 6 15.55 12.87 14.36
C LYS A 6 16.58 11.88 14.93
N ARG A 7 16.13 10.94 15.77
CA ARG A 7 17.03 9.92 16.36
C ARG A 7 17.60 8.95 15.32
N HIS A 8 16.91 8.78 14.19
CA HIS A 8 17.30 7.87 13.10
C HIS A 8 17.72 8.60 11.84
N SER A 9 18.14 9.88 11.95
CA SER A 9 18.58 10.70 10.82
C SER A 9 19.87 10.19 10.16
N ASP A 10 20.58 9.27 10.81
CA ASP A 10 21.78 8.57 10.30
C ASP A 10 21.43 7.32 9.46
N LYS A 11 20.17 6.95 9.34
CA LYS A 11 19.72 5.77 8.59
C LYS A 11 19.39 6.11 7.14
N ASP A 12 19.76 5.22 6.23
CA ASP A 12 19.46 5.34 4.80
C ASP A 12 17.96 5.22 4.51
N VAL A 13 17.25 4.38 5.31
CA VAL A 13 15.82 4.13 5.18
C VAL A 13 15.17 4.00 6.56
N VAL A 14 14.02 4.63 6.74
CA VAL A 14 13.17 4.45 7.91
C VAL A 14 11.80 3.97 7.44
N LEU A 15 11.40 2.78 7.88
CA LEU A 15 10.07 2.22 7.60
C LEU A 15 9.11 2.59 8.73
N ILE A 16 7.94 3.11 8.36
CA ILE A 16 6.88 3.47 9.30
C ILE A 16 5.69 2.56 9.03
N ASP A 17 5.46 1.62 9.94
CA ASP A 17 4.26 0.78 9.90
C ASP A 17 3.12 1.44 10.67
N THR A 18 1.91 1.37 10.11
CA THR A 18 0.70 1.90 10.74
C THR A 18 -0.23 0.76 11.12
N MET A 19 -0.96 0.92 12.23
CA MET A 19 -1.96 -0.08 12.61
C MET A 19 -2.99 -0.28 11.49
N GLY A 20 -3.17 -1.52 11.04
CA GLY A 20 -4.27 -1.90 10.15
C GLY A 20 -5.61 -1.64 10.84
N ARG A 21 -6.33 -0.62 10.38
CA ARG A 21 -7.67 -0.26 10.87
C ARG A 21 -8.72 -0.51 9.81
N CYS A 22 -9.91 -0.86 10.28
CA CYS A 22 -11.06 -1.01 9.41
C CYS A 22 -11.35 0.33 8.68
N HIS A 23 -11.61 0.26 7.38
CA HIS A 23 -11.95 1.37 6.48
C HIS A 23 -13.18 2.22 6.89
N ARG A 24 -13.77 1.97 8.06
CA ARG A 24 -14.90 2.74 8.59
C ARG A 24 -14.51 3.84 9.59
N ASP A 25 -13.24 3.93 9.98
CA ASP A 25 -12.79 4.94 10.95
C ASP A 25 -12.11 6.13 10.23
N HIS A 26 -12.93 7.05 9.75
CA HIS A 26 -12.45 8.27 9.07
C HIS A 26 -11.62 9.20 9.98
N SER A 27 -11.77 9.09 11.31
CA SER A 27 -11.00 9.92 12.24
C SER A 27 -9.53 9.52 12.28
N TYR A 28 -9.23 8.25 12.02
CA TYR A 28 -7.89 7.71 12.09
C TYR A 28 -6.95 8.26 11.00
N SER A 29 -7.40 8.34 9.75
CA SER A 29 -6.58 8.91 8.67
C SER A 29 -6.28 10.39 8.88
N ALA A 30 -7.24 11.15 9.41
CA ALA A 30 -7.02 12.55 9.75
C ALA A 30 -6.03 12.74 10.92
N GLN A 31 -6.05 11.86 11.92
CA GLN A 31 -5.07 11.85 13.00
C GLN A 31 -3.66 11.49 12.48
N LEU A 32 -3.55 10.46 11.63
CA LEU A 32 -2.27 10.09 11.02
C LEU A 32 -1.70 11.21 10.13
N SER A 33 -2.54 11.89 9.35
CA SER A 33 -2.11 13.01 8.51
C SER A 33 -1.44 14.09 9.35
N LYS A 34 -2.01 14.45 10.50
CA LYS A 34 -1.40 15.42 11.45
C LYS A 34 -0.07 14.91 12.01
N VAL A 35 0.05 13.61 12.29
CA VAL A 35 1.29 13.02 12.80
C VAL A 35 2.40 13.07 11.76
N PHE A 36 2.04 12.95 10.45
CA PHE A 36 3.00 12.97 9.34
C PHE A 36 3.33 14.39 8.85
N GLU A 37 2.57 15.39 9.27
CA GLU A 37 2.85 16.77 8.93
C GLU A 37 4.28 17.20 9.30
N GLY A 38 5.01 17.70 8.29
CA GLY A 38 6.37 18.22 8.45
C GLY A 38 7.46 17.16 8.59
N LEU A 39 7.20 15.91 8.17
CA LEU A 39 8.25 14.88 8.08
C LEU A 39 9.08 14.95 6.79
N GLY A 40 8.73 15.83 5.85
CA GLY A 40 9.39 15.90 4.55
C GLY A 40 8.80 14.93 3.53
N GLU A 41 9.55 14.61 2.50
CA GLU A 41 9.13 13.67 1.46
C GLU A 41 9.07 12.24 2.01
N MET A 42 7.96 11.57 1.76
CA MET A 42 7.74 10.17 2.13
C MET A 42 7.20 9.39 0.93
N GLU A 43 7.65 8.16 0.79
CA GLU A 43 7.01 7.21 -0.10
C GLU A 43 5.93 6.45 0.69
N THR A 44 4.65 6.74 0.38
CA THR A 44 3.50 6.18 1.09
C THR A 44 2.85 5.09 0.25
N HIS A 45 2.89 3.86 0.76
CA HIS A 45 2.29 2.70 0.11
C HIS A 45 0.94 2.37 0.73
N LEU A 46 -0.12 2.33 -0.08
CA LEU A 46 -1.38 1.73 0.33
C LEU A 46 -1.29 0.22 0.19
N VAL A 47 -1.46 -0.50 1.29
CA VAL A 47 -1.43 -1.96 1.32
C VAL A 47 -2.85 -2.50 1.23
N LEU A 48 -3.13 -3.27 0.17
CA LEU A 48 -4.43 -3.88 -0.11
C LEU A 48 -4.29 -5.40 -0.27
N SER A 49 -5.29 -6.14 0.20
CA SER A 49 -5.35 -7.59 -0.03
C SER A 49 -6.10 -7.89 -1.32
N VAL A 50 -5.50 -8.64 -2.25
CA VAL A 50 -6.10 -8.98 -3.55
C VAL A 50 -7.42 -9.77 -3.43
N VAL A 51 -7.66 -10.43 -2.30
CA VAL A 51 -8.91 -11.16 -2.03
C VAL A 51 -10.09 -10.23 -1.72
N SER A 52 -9.84 -8.94 -1.51
CA SER A 52 -10.89 -7.93 -1.38
C SER A 52 -11.41 -7.51 -2.77
N ASN A 53 -12.59 -6.90 -2.81
CA ASN A 53 -13.16 -6.41 -4.05
C ASN A 53 -12.76 -4.97 -4.39
N GLU A 54 -12.96 -4.56 -5.64
CA GLU A 54 -12.58 -3.23 -6.13
C GLU A 54 -13.27 -2.08 -5.35
N LYS A 55 -14.50 -2.29 -4.89
CA LYS A 55 -15.20 -1.31 -4.07
C LYS A 55 -14.47 -1.05 -2.76
N GLN A 56 -14.01 -2.12 -2.10
CA GLN A 56 -13.21 -2.01 -0.86
C GLN A 56 -11.85 -1.34 -1.11
N PHE A 57 -11.21 -1.59 -2.26
CA PHE A 57 -9.99 -0.89 -2.64
C PHE A 57 -10.23 0.61 -2.73
N MET A 58 -11.30 1.02 -3.42
CA MET A 58 -11.64 2.43 -3.58
C MET A 58 -12.04 3.11 -2.27
N GLU A 59 -12.73 2.41 -1.39
CA GLU A 59 -13.08 2.91 -0.05
C GLU A 59 -11.81 3.14 0.79
N SER A 60 -10.89 2.17 0.81
CA SER A 60 -9.60 2.30 1.50
C SER A 60 -8.77 3.46 0.91
N TYR A 61 -8.71 3.56 -0.41
CA TYR A 61 -8.00 4.66 -1.08
C TYR A 61 -8.55 6.03 -0.67
N LYS A 62 -9.87 6.21 -0.73
CA LYS A 62 -10.52 7.47 -0.32
C LYS A 62 -10.24 7.82 1.14
N GLN A 63 -10.28 6.82 2.00
CA GLN A 63 -10.03 7.01 3.43
C GLN A 63 -8.60 7.46 3.70
N PHE A 64 -7.62 6.84 3.06
CA PHE A 64 -6.21 7.10 3.31
C PHE A 64 -5.58 8.13 2.37
N SER A 65 -6.32 8.64 1.39
CA SER A 65 -5.84 9.66 0.44
C SER A 65 -5.24 10.91 1.11
N PRO A 66 -5.72 11.39 2.30
CA PRO A 66 -5.08 12.52 2.99
C PRO A 66 -3.62 12.27 3.41
N LEU A 67 -3.16 11.01 3.40
CA LEU A 67 -1.77 10.67 3.73
C LEU A 67 -0.80 10.82 2.56
N GLY A 68 -1.26 11.28 1.39
CA GLY A 68 -0.41 11.46 0.22
C GLY A 68 0.08 10.12 -0.35
N ILE A 69 -0.84 9.15 -0.52
CA ILE A 69 -0.52 7.85 -1.12
C ILE A 69 0.05 8.06 -2.53
N ASN A 70 1.19 7.47 -2.79
CA ASN A 70 1.85 7.54 -4.10
C ASN A 70 2.17 6.18 -4.71
N ARG A 71 1.94 5.08 -3.99
CA ARG A 71 2.09 3.71 -4.50
C ARG A 71 1.04 2.77 -3.88
N VAL A 72 0.81 1.63 -4.52
CA VAL A 72 -0.02 0.56 -3.97
C VAL A 72 0.74 -0.77 -3.98
N LEU A 73 0.60 -1.51 -2.89
CA LEU A 73 1.13 -2.86 -2.70
C LEU A 73 -0.04 -3.82 -2.54
N PHE A 74 -0.03 -4.92 -3.29
CA PHE A 74 -1.04 -5.96 -3.13
C PHE A 74 -0.49 -7.19 -2.44
N THR A 75 -1.21 -7.63 -1.40
CA THR A 75 -0.89 -8.84 -0.64
C THR A 75 -1.79 -10.01 -1.03
N LYS A 76 -1.41 -11.21 -0.61
CA LYS A 76 -2.18 -12.45 -0.77
C LYS A 76 -2.42 -12.84 -2.22
N ILE A 77 -1.42 -12.65 -3.06
CA ILE A 77 -1.49 -13.06 -4.47
C ILE A 77 -1.72 -14.57 -4.61
N ASP A 78 -1.18 -15.36 -3.69
CA ASP A 78 -1.35 -16.81 -3.59
C ASP A 78 -2.80 -17.25 -3.28
N GLU A 79 -3.59 -16.37 -2.66
CA GLU A 79 -5.01 -16.62 -2.36
C GLU A 79 -5.96 -16.03 -3.43
N GLY A 80 -5.45 -15.21 -4.35
CA GLY A 80 -6.25 -14.49 -5.34
C GLY A 80 -6.71 -15.39 -6.49
N LEU A 81 -7.99 -15.23 -6.87
CA LEU A 81 -8.58 -15.92 -8.03
C LEU A 81 -8.74 -15.01 -9.25
N ASN A 82 -8.76 -13.71 -9.06
CA ASN A 82 -8.95 -12.72 -10.12
C ASN A 82 -8.15 -11.45 -9.82
N PHE A 83 -7.26 -11.12 -10.73
CA PHE A 83 -6.34 -9.98 -10.59
C PHE A 83 -6.75 -8.75 -11.41
N GLY A 84 -7.82 -8.83 -12.18
CA GLY A 84 -8.32 -7.70 -12.99
C GLY A 84 -8.68 -6.47 -12.15
N SER A 85 -9.28 -6.68 -10.97
CA SER A 85 -9.62 -5.60 -10.04
C SER A 85 -8.42 -4.81 -9.53
N MET A 86 -7.26 -5.48 -9.34
CA MET A 86 -5.99 -4.86 -8.97
C MET A 86 -5.52 -3.87 -10.04
N VAL A 87 -5.56 -4.30 -11.31
CA VAL A 87 -5.15 -3.46 -12.44
C VAL A 87 -6.14 -2.33 -12.67
N ASN A 88 -7.45 -2.60 -12.63
CA ASN A 88 -8.47 -1.57 -12.74
C ASN A 88 -8.30 -0.49 -11.67
N PHE A 89 -8.02 -0.88 -10.43
CA PHE A 89 -7.75 0.05 -9.34
C PHE A 89 -6.54 0.95 -9.65
N SER A 90 -5.41 0.37 -10.06
CA SER A 90 -4.20 1.11 -10.42
C SER A 90 -4.45 2.10 -11.56
N LEU A 91 -5.15 1.68 -12.62
CA LEU A 91 -5.50 2.54 -13.74
C LEU A 91 -6.43 3.70 -13.34
N ARG A 92 -7.43 3.43 -12.51
CA ARG A 92 -8.39 4.46 -12.05
C ARG A 92 -7.78 5.47 -11.10
N THR A 93 -6.89 5.04 -10.22
CA THR A 93 -6.24 5.92 -9.23
C THR A 93 -4.95 6.53 -9.76
N ARG A 94 -4.40 6.01 -10.87
CA ARG A 94 -3.07 6.33 -11.42
C ARG A 94 -1.93 6.05 -10.44
N LEU A 95 -2.16 5.17 -9.46
CA LEU A 95 -1.13 4.73 -8.53
C LEU A 95 -0.33 3.58 -9.16
N PRO A 96 1.00 3.70 -9.25
CA PRO A 96 1.83 2.59 -9.67
C PRO A 96 1.81 1.46 -8.64
N LEU A 97 1.84 0.22 -9.13
CA LEU A 97 2.06 -0.96 -8.30
C LEU A 97 3.52 -0.97 -7.84
N SER A 98 3.75 -1.20 -6.55
CA SER A 98 5.11 -1.28 -5.99
C SER A 98 5.58 -2.71 -5.81
N TYR A 99 4.88 -3.44 -4.96
CA TYR A 99 5.22 -4.83 -4.61
C TYR A 99 3.99 -5.72 -4.62
N LEU A 100 4.24 -7.04 -4.73
CA LEU A 100 3.28 -8.11 -4.57
C LEU A 100 3.79 -9.05 -3.49
N THR A 101 2.91 -9.56 -2.61
CA THR A 101 3.28 -10.65 -1.70
C THR A 101 2.53 -11.92 -2.05
N THR A 102 3.24 -13.04 -2.07
CA THR A 102 2.80 -14.33 -2.57
C THR A 102 2.79 -15.41 -1.49
N GLY A 103 2.98 -15.03 -0.23
CA GLY A 103 2.99 -15.95 0.91
C GLY A 103 3.49 -15.29 2.20
N GLN A 104 3.98 -16.09 3.13
CA GLN A 104 4.31 -15.69 4.51
C GLN A 104 5.82 -15.54 4.77
N ARG A 105 6.67 -16.00 3.87
CA ARG A 105 8.13 -15.98 4.08
C ARG A 105 8.73 -14.66 3.64
N VAL A 106 9.66 -14.13 4.42
CA VAL A 106 10.37 -12.89 4.12
C VAL A 106 11.88 -13.22 4.06
N PRO A 107 12.56 -12.87 2.98
CA PRO A 107 12.14 -12.05 1.82
C PRO A 107 11.53 -12.82 0.63
N GLU A 108 11.41 -14.16 0.70
CA GLU A 108 11.14 -15.02 -0.44
C GLU A 108 9.79 -14.75 -1.11
N ASP A 109 8.77 -14.39 -0.32
CA ASP A 109 7.39 -14.22 -0.76
C ASP A 109 7.01 -12.74 -0.97
N ILE A 110 7.99 -11.85 -1.19
CA ILE A 110 7.77 -10.47 -1.65
C ILE A 110 8.53 -10.23 -2.95
N GLU A 111 7.86 -9.66 -3.94
CA GLU A 111 8.43 -9.38 -5.25
C GLU A 111 8.05 -7.96 -5.74
N VAL A 112 8.90 -7.36 -6.57
CA VAL A 112 8.59 -6.09 -7.24
C VAL A 112 7.48 -6.34 -8.28
N ALA A 113 6.48 -5.47 -8.33
CA ALA A 113 5.36 -5.55 -9.26
C ALA A 113 5.78 -5.11 -10.68
N VAL A 114 6.65 -5.89 -11.32
CA VAL A 114 7.06 -5.60 -12.70
C VAL A 114 5.94 -5.92 -13.70
N GLN A 115 5.88 -5.19 -14.79
CA GLN A 115 4.81 -5.28 -15.79
C GLN A 115 4.55 -6.70 -16.27
N ASP A 116 5.60 -7.44 -16.65
CA ASP A 116 5.47 -8.82 -17.15
C ASP A 116 4.84 -9.76 -16.10
N ARG A 117 5.16 -9.56 -14.83
CA ARG A 117 4.59 -10.33 -13.74
C ARG A 117 3.09 -10.07 -13.59
N VAL A 118 2.70 -8.79 -13.64
CA VAL A 118 1.30 -8.38 -13.55
C VAL A 118 0.50 -8.91 -14.74
N ILE A 119 1.05 -8.83 -15.95
CA ILE A 119 0.41 -9.38 -17.17
C ILE A 119 0.16 -10.88 -17.02
N ARG A 120 1.14 -11.65 -16.54
CA ARG A 120 0.97 -13.10 -16.32
C ARG A 120 -0.11 -13.42 -15.30
N LEU A 121 -0.28 -12.61 -14.26
CA LEU A 121 -1.35 -12.81 -13.27
C LEU A 121 -2.75 -12.63 -13.87
N ILE A 122 -2.89 -11.76 -14.87
CA ILE A 122 -4.19 -11.46 -15.49
C ILE A 122 -4.57 -12.48 -16.57
N PHE A 123 -3.59 -12.95 -17.35
CA PHE A 123 -3.82 -13.74 -18.56
C PHE A 123 -3.45 -15.23 -18.42
N ASN A 124 -3.03 -15.68 -17.27
CA ASN A 124 -2.90 -17.10 -16.91
C ASN A 124 -4.07 -17.53 -16.03
#